data_e9ea694188ef96c7b100470b34d484f8
#
_entry.id   e9ea694188ef96c7b100470b34d484f8
#
_cell.length_a   1.000
_cell.length_b   1.000
_cell.length_c   1.000
_cell.angle_alpha   90.00
_cell.angle_beta   90.00
_cell.angle_gamma   90.00
#
_symmetry.space_group_name_H-M   'P 1'
#
loop_
_entity.id
_entity.type
_entity.pdbx_description
1 polymer ?
#
loop_
_entity_poly.entity_id
_entity_poly.type
_entity_poly.pdbx_seq_one_letter_code
_entity_poly.pdbx_strand_id
1 'polypeptide(L)'
;MSDLLNTAFEKIHITLDEAQHDKLLSYMEGILEYNRNINLTSITDPEEFVMKHYVDSAVICQLKEYQNAEKIIDMGTGGGFPGIPLAAVSPEKRFTLADSLKKRLNVIENLCGRIGIANVETVHGRAEDIGQNPAFRQQYDLCMSRAVANLSVLAEYCLPLVKTGGYFIAYKGPDIEEELGAAKKAIRILGGKTDRVEELHTEMFHHNLIVIRKVSETPSRYPRRAGTPGKSPIR
;
A
#
# COMPACT_ATOMS: atom_id res chain seq x y z
N MET A 1 -3.88 -21.55 14.57
CA MET A 1 -3.50 -20.25 13.98
C MET A 1 -2.28 -20.39 13.06
N SER A 2 -1.22 -21.07 13.45
CA SER A 2 -0.04 -21.33 12.61
C SER A 2 -0.40 -21.98 11.26
N ASP A 3 -1.19 -23.05 11.28
CA ASP A 3 -1.61 -23.74 10.07
C ASP A 3 -2.46 -22.86 9.15
N LEU A 4 -3.29 -21.97 9.71
CA LEU A 4 -4.12 -21.05 8.94
C LEU A 4 -3.29 -20.08 8.11
N LEU A 5 -2.27 -19.46 8.71
CA LEU A 5 -1.43 -18.46 8.04
C LEU A 5 -0.67 -19.11 6.86
N ASN A 6 -0.02 -20.26 7.09
CA ASN A 6 0.70 -21.00 6.04
C ASN A 6 -0.25 -21.42 4.92
N THR A 7 -1.38 -22.06 5.25
CA THR A 7 -2.37 -22.49 4.27
C THR A 7 -2.92 -21.31 3.44
N ALA A 8 -3.12 -20.14 4.07
CA ALA A 8 -3.62 -18.96 3.40
C ALA A 8 -2.61 -18.39 2.39
N PHE A 9 -1.32 -18.35 2.75
CA PHE A 9 -0.26 -17.89 1.84
C PHE A 9 0.06 -18.89 0.73
N GLU A 10 -0.05 -20.19 0.98
CA GLU A 10 0.09 -21.23 -0.05
C GLU A 10 -0.95 -21.09 -1.16
N LYS A 11 -2.18 -20.66 -0.84
CA LYS A 11 -3.23 -20.40 -1.84
C LYS A 11 -2.86 -19.30 -2.86
N ILE A 12 -1.94 -18.42 -2.48
CA ILE A 12 -1.39 -17.38 -3.35
C ILE A 12 0.06 -17.68 -3.77
N HIS A 13 0.47 -18.95 -3.71
CA HIS A 13 1.77 -19.46 -4.13
C HIS A 13 2.97 -18.80 -3.40
N ILE A 14 2.80 -18.43 -2.14
CA ILE A 14 3.85 -17.93 -1.27
C ILE A 14 4.06 -18.96 -0.16
N THR A 15 5.29 -19.45 -0.02
CA THR A 15 5.70 -20.29 1.11
C THR A 15 6.42 -19.40 2.13
N LEU A 16 5.91 -19.38 3.36
CA LEU A 16 6.52 -18.64 4.45
C LEU A 16 7.62 -19.50 5.11
N ASP A 17 8.77 -18.91 5.39
CA ASP A 17 9.69 -19.49 6.33
C ASP A 17 9.25 -19.24 7.79
N GLU A 18 9.88 -19.91 8.75
CA GLU A 18 9.53 -19.82 10.17
C GLU A 18 9.64 -18.38 10.70
N ALA A 19 10.66 -17.64 10.28
CA ALA A 19 10.87 -16.25 10.71
C ALA A 19 9.82 -15.29 10.15
N GLN A 20 9.42 -15.47 8.88
CA GLN A 20 8.35 -14.70 8.24
C GLN A 20 7.00 -14.98 8.90
N HIS A 21 6.72 -16.27 9.13
CA HIS A 21 5.52 -16.71 9.83
C HIS A 21 5.40 -16.06 11.22
N ASP A 22 6.44 -16.15 12.04
CA ASP A 22 6.45 -15.61 13.40
C ASP A 22 6.33 -14.08 13.44
N LYS A 23 6.94 -13.39 12.48
CA LYS A 23 6.79 -11.94 12.34
C LYS A 23 5.35 -11.55 12.03
N LEU A 24 4.69 -12.22 11.08
CA LEU A 24 3.30 -11.94 10.71
C LEU A 24 2.35 -12.23 11.88
N LEU A 25 2.53 -13.37 12.57
CA LEU A 25 1.72 -13.73 13.73
C LEU A 25 1.87 -12.69 14.85
N SER A 26 3.11 -12.35 15.22
CA SER A 26 3.39 -11.37 16.26
C SER A 26 2.88 -9.96 15.90
N TYR A 27 2.92 -9.59 14.62
CA TYR A 27 2.39 -8.31 14.17
C TYR A 27 0.86 -8.27 14.30
N MET A 28 0.15 -9.33 13.92
CA MET A 28 -1.30 -9.42 14.09
C MET A 28 -1.69 -9.29 15.58
N GLU A 29 -1.05 -10.05 16.45
CA GLU A 29 -1.30 -9.98 17.90
C GLU A 29 -1.09 -8.57 18.43
N GLY A 30 0.01 -7.93 18.06
CA GLY A 30 0.31 -6.55 18.44
C GLY A 30 -0.71 -5.54 17.91
N ILE A 31 -1.12 -5.64 16.65
CA ILE A 31 -2.17 -4.77 16.09
C ILE A 31 -3.49 -4.95 16.84
N LEU A 32 -3.91 -6.17 17.14
CA LEU A 32 -5.14 -6.45 17.86
C LEU A 32 -5.09 -5.94 19.32
N GLU A 33 -3.92 -6.00 19.96
CA GLU A 33 -3.69 -5.42 21.29
C GLU A 33 -3.84 -3.90 21.26
N TYR A 34 -3.11 -3.19 20.37
CA TYR A 34 -3.18 -1.74 20.25
C TYR A 34 -4.54 -1.25 19.76
N ASN A 35 -5.25 -2.05 18.97
CA ASN A 35 -6.57 -1.70 18.42
C ASN A 35 -7.62 -1.45 19.49
N ARG A 36 -7.43 -1.97 20.73
CA ARG A 36 -8.31 -1.71 21.88
C ARG A 36 -8.35 -0.22 22.27
N ASN A 37 -7.29 0.52 21.95
CA ASN A 37 -7.12 1.92 22.32
C ASN A 37 -6.98 2.87 21.13
N ILE A 38 -6.53 2.35 19.99
CA ILE A 38 -6.26 3.13 18.77
C ILE A 38 -6.95 2.39 17.62
N ASN A 39 -7.88 3.05 16.94
CA ASN A 39 -8.58 2.46 15.81
C ASN A 39 -7.60 2.29 14.61
N LEU A 40 -7.00 1.09 14.51
CA LEU A 40 -6.06 0.68 13.46
C LEU A 40 -6.76 -0.13 12.37
N THR A 41 -7.72 -0.97 12.77
CA THR A 41 -8.51 -1.81 11.89
C THR A 41 -9.88 -2.08 12.50
N SER A 42 -10.89 -2.30 11.64
CA SER A 42 -12.20 -2.82 12.04
C SER A 42 -12.25 -4.35 12.10
N ILE A 43 -11.23 -5.03 11.57
CA ILE A 43 -11.15 -6.49 11.49
C ILE A 43 -10.43 -6.99 12.74
N THR A 44 -11.14 -7.73 13.56
CA THR A 44 -10.63 -8.28 14.84
C THR A 44 -10.66 -9.80 14.91
N ASP A 45 -11.40 -10.44 14.01
CA ASP A 45 -11.37 -11.89 13.84
C ASP A 45 -10.05 -12.32 13.19
N PRO A 46 -9.32 -13.29 13.76
CA PRO A 46 -8.00 -13.67 13.25
C PRO A 46 -8.01 -14.28 11.84
N GLU A 47 -9.05 -15.02 11.48
CA GLU A 47 -9.17 -15.62 10.14
C GLU A 47 -9.43 -14.52 9.10
N GLU A 48 -10.38 -13.63 9.37
CA GLU A 48 -10.61 -12.45 8.55
C GLU A 48 -9.35 -11.57 8.44
N PHE A 49 -8.61 -11.42 9.54
CA PHE A 49 -7.38 -10.60 9.56
C PHE A 49 -6.33 -11.18 8.62
N VAL A 50 -6.07 -12.48 8.69
CA VAL A 50 -5.13 -13.16 7.80
C VAL A 50 -5.56 -12.97 6.34
N MET A 51 -6.82 -13.22 6.03
CA MET A 51 -7.30 -13.15 4.65
C MET A 51 -7.36 -11.72 4.11
N LYS A 52 -8.02 -10.80 4.84
CA LYS A 52 -8.29 -9.43 4.35
C LYS A 52 -7.13 -8.46 4.56
N HIS A 53 -6.20 -8.76 5.47
CA HIS A 53 -5.03 -7.91 5.65
C HIS A 53 -3.77 -8.54 5.06
N TYR A 54 -3.48 -9.82 5.31
CA TYR A 54 -2.21 -10.40 4.89
C TYR A 54 -2.27 -10.94 3.46
N VAL A 55 -3.19 -11.85 3.17
CA VAL A 55 -3.30 -12.43 1.82
C VAL A 55 -3.62 -11.37 0.80
N ASP A 56 -4.62 -10.51 1.06
CA ASP A 56 -4.97 -9.39 0.18
C ASP A 56 -3.78 -8.42 -0.06
N SER A 57 -2.94 -8.19 0.94
CA SER A 57 -1.73 -7.40 0.75
C SER A 57 -0.69 -8.12 -0.11
N ALA A 58 -0.51 -9.42 0.08
CA ALA A 58 0.58 -10.20 -0.51
C ALA A 58 0.32 -10.64 -1.96
N VAL A 59 -0.91 -10.57 -2.48
CA VAL A 59 -1.23 -10.92 -3.88
C VAL A 59 -0.38 -10.16 -4.91
N ILE A 60 0.05 -8.94 -4.58
CA ILE A 60 0.92 -8.13 -5.45
C ILE A 60 2.30 -8.77 -5.68
N CYS A 61 2.73 -9.70 -4.82
CA CYS A 61 4.03 -10.37 -4.95
C CYS A 61 4.17 -11.16 -6.26
N GLN A 62 3.07 -11.52 -6.88
CA GLN A 62 3.05 -12.20 -8.17
C GLN A 62 3.29 -11.26 -9.37
N LEU A 63 3.15 -9.94 -9.17
CA LEU A 63 3.32 -8.96 -10.23
C LEU A 63 4.79 -8.64 -10.47
N LYS A 64 5.20 -8.60 -11.73
CA LYS A 64 6.57 -8.23 -12.14
C LYS A 64 6.97 -6.85 -11.64
N GLU A 65 6.02 -5.92 -11.57
CA GLU A 65 6.21 -4.57 -11.05
C GLU A 65 6.68 -4.59 -9.60
N TYR A 66 6.11 -5.48 -8.77
CA TYR A 66 6.54 -5.67 -7.39
C TYR A 66 7.87 -6.42 -7.30
N GLN A 67 8.01 -7.51 -8.07
CA GLN A 67 9.22 -8.34 -8.05
C GLN A 67 10.48 -7.53 -8.39
N ASN A 68 10.37 -6.60 -9.35
CA ASN A 68 11.47 -5.74 -9.82
C ASN A 68 11.66 -4.46 -8.99
N ALA A 69 10.76 -4.15 -8.04
CA ALA A 69 10.87 -2.97 -7.20
C ALA A 69 11.80 -3.23 -6.02
N GLU A 70 12.72 -2.30 -5.74
CA GLU A 70 13.60 -2.31 -4.57
C GLU A 70 13.14 -1.32 -3.50
N LYS A 71 12.70 -0.13 -3.94
CA LYS A 71 12.26 0.96 -3.05
C LYS A 71 10.76 1.20 -3.23
N ILE A 72 10.00 0.90 -2.20
CA ILE A 72 8.53 0.86 -2.23
C ILE A 72 7.98 1.84 -1.19
N ILE A 73 6.92 2.58 -1.56
CA ILE A 73 6.18 3.41 -0.60
C ILE A 73 4.71 2.96 -0.52
N ASP A 74 4.22 2.81 0.71
CA ASP A 74 2.81 2.58 1.03
C ASP A 74 2.19 3.89 1.52
N MET A 75 1.36 4.50 0.69
CA MET A 75 0.74 5.79 0.97
C MET A 75 -0.62 5.63 1.64
N GLY A 76 -0.73 6.12 2.87
CA GLY A 76 -1.91 5.96 3.70
C GLY A 76 -1.95 4.58 4.36
N THR A 77 -0.83 4.14 4.88
CA THR A 77 -0.60 2.77 5.37
C THR A 77 -1.54 2.31 6.50
N GLY A 78 -2.12 3.25 7.25
CA GLY A 78 -3.06 2.94 8.34
C GLY A 78 -2.43 2.09 9.43
N GLY A 79 -2.91 0.86 9.58
CA GLY A 79 -2.34 -0.15 10.48
C GLY A 79 -1.14 -0.91 9.90
N GLY A 80 -0.49 -0.38 8.85
CA GLY A 80 0.65 -1.02 8.21
C GLY A 80 0.27 -1.88 6.99
N PHE A 81 -0.89 -1.66 6.38
CA PHE A 81 -1.39 -2.50 5.28
C PHE A 81 -1.55 -1.70 3.98
N PRO A 82 -0.95 -2.16 2.86
CA PRO A 82 -0.32 -3.48 2.63
C PRO A 82 1.17 -3.58 3.04
N GLY A 83 1.82 -2.52 3.49
CA GLY A 83 3.27 -2.43 3.62
C GLY A 83 3.93 -3.45 4.54
N ILE A 84 3.39 -3.71 5.75
CA ILE A 84 4.03 -4.61 6.72
C ILE A 84 4.01 -6.09 6.31
N PRO A 85 2.88 -6.66 5.83
CA PRO A 85 2.91 -8.03 5.35
C PRO A 85 3.92 -8.23 4.23
N LEU A 86 4.02 -7.25 3.32
CA LEU A 86 4.99 -7.26 2.23
C LEU A 86 6.45 -7.14 2.72
N ALA A 87 6.70 -6.29 3.70
CA ALA A 87 8.03 -6.14 4.29
C ALA A 87 8.46 -7.41 5.03
N ALA A 88 7.55 -8.13 5.67
CA ALA A 88 7.82 -9.38 6.35
C ALA A 88 8.22 -10.50 5.38
N VAL A 89 7.55 -10.59 4.20
CA VAL A 89 7.82 -11.63 3.20
C VAL A 89 8.90 -11.26 2.18
N SER A 90 9.34 -10.00 2.15
CA SER A 90 10.37 -9.50 1.21
C SER A 90 11.44 -8.69 1.96
N PRO A 91 12.27 -9.34 2.80
CA PRO A 91 13.23 -8.64 3.65
C PRO A 91 14.34 -7.92 2.86
N GLU A 92 14.55 -8.27 1.60
CA GLU A 92 15.51 -7.65 0.68
C GLU A 92 15.06 -6.30 0.14
N LYS A 93 13.75 -5.98 0.21
CA LYS A 93 13.17 -4.72 -0.30
C LYS A 93 13.09 -3.68 0.81
N ARG A 94 13.05 -2.40 0.44
CA ARG A 94 12.94 -1.25 1.36
C ARG A 94 11.56 -0.64 1.28
N PHE A 95 10.90 -0.50 2.42
CA PHE A 95 9.55 0.03 2.53
C PHE A 95 9.53 1.35 3.29
N THR A 96 8.87 2.34 2.71
CA THR A 96 8.49 3.60 3.38
C THR A 96 6.99 3.56 3.63
N LEU A 97 6.56 3.64 4.88
CA LEU A 97 5.16 3.64 5.28
C LEU A 97 4.74 5.06 5.66
N ALA A 98 3.86 5.66 4.88
CA ALA A 98 3.44 7.05 5.05
C ALA A 98 1.99 7.15 5.54
N ASP A 99 1.75 7.95 6.56
CA ASP A 99 0.39 8.25 7.06
C ASP A 99 0.33 9.66 7.66
N SER A 100 -0.85 10.27 7.60
CA SER A 100 -1.11 11.59 8.21
C SER A 100 -1.36 11.53 9.72
N LEU A 101 -1.53 10.35 10.31
CA LEU A 101 -1.79 10.13 11.73
C LEU A 101 -0.56 9.54 12.43
N LYS A 102 0.25 10.41 13.03
CA LYS A 102 1.50 10.03 13.73
C LYS A 102 1.32 8.89 14.74
N LYS A 103 0.17 8.85 15.45
CA LYS A 103 -0.09 7.79 16.42
C LYS A 103 -0.15 6.38 15.81
N ARG A 104 -0.57 6.24 14.54
CA ARG A 104 -0.57 4.96 13.82
C ARG A 104 0.86 4.54 13.50
N LEU A 105 1.67 5.47 13.01
CA LEU A 105 3.08 5.22 12.69
C LEU A 105 3.88 4.83 13.94
N ASN A 106 3.62 5.46 15.09
CA ASN A 106 4.28 5.09 16.35
C ASN A 106 3.99 3.64 16.75
N VAL A 107 2.78 3.12 16.49
CA VAL A 107 2.47 1.70 16.72
C VAL A 107 3.27 0.81 15.79
N ILE A 108 3.32 1.16 14.50
CA ILE A 108 4.09 0.41 13.49
C ILE A 108 5.57 0.38 13.88
N GLU A 109 6.18 1.53 14.19
CA GLU A 109 7.57 1.64 14.62
C GLU A 109 7.86 0.75 15.84
N ASN A 110 6.98 0.79 16.84
CA ASN A 110 7.13 -0.01 18.06
C ASN A 110 7.05 -1.52 17.75
N LEU A 111 6.06 -1.94 16.99
CA LEU A 111 5.89 -3.35 16.62
C LEU A 111 7.06 -3.83 15.76
N CYS A 112 7.46 -3.09 14.73
CA CYS A 112 8.59 -3.45 13.88
C CYS A 112 9.88 -3.62 14.69
N GLY A 113 10.15 -2.71 15.64
CA GLY A 113 11.31 -2.81 16.53
C GLY A 113 11.27 -4.03 17.43
N ARG A 114 10.10 -4.39 17.97
CA ARG A 114 9.93 -5.57 18.85
C ARG A 114 10.10 -6.91 18.11
N ILE A 115 9.60 -6.99 16.88
CA ILE A 115 9.53 -8.25 16.11
C ILE A 115 10.63 -8.37 15.05
N GLY A 116 11.51 -7.37 14.93
CA GLY A 116 12.67 -7.42 14.04
C GLY A 116 12.33 -7.28 12.56
N ILE A 117 11.35 -6.42 12.19
CA ILE A 117 11.14 -5.97 10.80
C ILE A 117 12.00 -4.72 10.60
N ALA A 118 13.19 -4.90 10.01
CA ALA A 118 14.20 -3.83 9.92
C ALA A 118 14.22 -3.08 8.58
N ASN A 119 13.47 -3.53 7.60
CA ASN A 119 13.42 -2.98 6.23
C ASN A 119 12.29 -1.97 6.02
N VAL A 120 11.77 -1.40 7.11
CA VAL A 120 10.67 -0.43 7.13
C VAL A 120 11.13 0.88 7.75
N GLU A 121 10.83 1.99 7.10
CA GLU A 121 10.87 3.34 7.65
C GLU A 121 9.47 3.98 7.63
N THR A 122 9.17 4.88 8.54
CA THR A 122 7.88 5.58 8.58
C THR A 122 8.03 7.06 8.25
N VAL A 123 7.02 7.63 7.56
CA VAL A 123 6.98 9.05 7.22
C VAL A 123 5.64 9.64 7.63
N HIS A 124 5.68 10.59 8.58
CA HIS A 124 4.50 11.33 9.01
C HIS A 124 4.29 12.57 8.16
N GLY A 125 3.14 12.69 7.53
CA GLY A 125 2.74 13.87 6.76
C GLY A 125 1.50 13.65 5.92
N ARG A 126 0.99 14.73 5.35
CA ARG A 126 -0.02 14.64 4.32
C ARG A 126 0.62 14.17 3.02
N ALA A 127 -0.12 13.38 2.23
CA ALA A 127 0.35 12.87 0.94
C ALA A 127 0.82 13.99 0.00
N GLU A 128 0.11 15.13 0.02
CA GLU A 128 0.43 16.29 -0.79
C GLU A 128 1.78 16.92 -0.39
N ASP A 129 2.06 17.01 0.90
CA ASP A 129 3.31 17.58 1.41
C ASP A 129 4.49 16.64 1.13
N ILE A 130 4.29 15.33 1.34
CA ILE A 130 5.29 14.29 1.02
C ILE A 130 5.59 14.29 -0.49
N GLY A 131 4.57 14.39 -1.35
CA GLY A 131 4.73 14.40 -2.81
C GLY A 131 5.43 15.66 -3.36
N GLN A 132 5.44 16.76 -2.60
CA GLN A 132 6.19 17.98 -2.93
C GLN A 132 7.63 17.98 -2.36
N ASN A 133 7.91 17.13 -1.37
CA ASN A 133 9.22 17.06 -0.75
C ASN A 133 10.24 16.36 -1.67
N PRO A 134 11.35 17.03 -2.05
CA PRO A 134 12.36 16.43 -2.93
C PRO A 134 12.97 15.12 -2.42
N ALA A 135 12.97 14.89 -1.09
CA ALA A 135 13.47 13.65 -0.50
C ALA A 135 12.65 12.42 -0.88
N PHE A 136 11.38 12.61 -1.23
CA PHE A 136 10.45 11.52 -1.55
C PHE A 136 9.95 11.57 -2.99
N ARG A 137 9.90 12.77 -3.58
CA ARG A 137 9.39 12.98 -4.94
C ARG A 137 10.21 12.22 -5.97
N GLN A 138 9.55 11.37 -6.78
CA GLN A 138 10.16 10.56 -7.84
C GLN A 138 11.32 9.65 -7.36
N GLN A 139 11.23 9.16 -6.11
CA GLN A 139 12.27 8.33 -5.51
C GLN A 139 11.95 6.84 -5.49
N TYR A 140 10.70 6.46 -5.74
CA TYR A 140 10.23 5.09 -5.54
C TYR A 140 10.03 4.35 -6.85
N ASP A 141 10.38 3.06 -6.85
CA ASP A 141 10.10 2.12 -7.95
C ASP A 141 8.61 1.83 -8.01
N LEU A 142 8.00 1.68 -6.84
CA LEU A 142 6.61 1.34 -6.67
C LEU A 142 5.99 2.18 -5.54
N CYS A 143 4.84 2.77 -5.83
CA CYS A 143 3.93 3.30 -4.83
C CYS A 143 2.69 2.40 -4.74
N MET A 144 2.27 2.08 -3.54
CA MET A 144 1.03 1.34 -3.28
C MET A 144 0.09 2.20 -2.46
N SER A 145 -1.22 1.95 -2.60
CA SER A 145 -2.21 2.54 -1.69
C SER A 145 -3.47 1.68 -1.64
N ARG A 146 -4.02 1.49 -0.43
CA ARG A 146 -5.25 0.73 -0.19
C ARG A 146 -6.24 1.53 0.67
N ALA A 147 -7.50 1.59 0.25
CA ALA A 147 -8.64 2.13 1.00
C ALA A 147 -8.51 3.61 1.49
N VAL A 148 -7.79 4.48 0.74
CA VAL A 148 -7.53 5.88 1.16
C VAL A 148 -8.52 6.86 0.54
N ALA A 149 -8.72 6.82 -0.79
CA ALA A 149 -9.55 7.77 -1.54
C ALA A 149 -9.94 7.20 -2.91
N ASN A 150 -10.73 7.96 -3.68
CA ASN A 150 -11.00 7.60 -5.07
C ASN A 150 -9.73 7.72 -5.94
N LEU A 151 -9.71 7.03 -7.09
CA LEU A 151 -8.52 6.87 -7.92
C LEU A 151 -7.95 8.18 -8.45
N SER A 152 -8.81 9.17 -8.79
CA SER A 152 -8.33 10.49 -9.24
C SER A 152 -7.51 11.20 -8.16
N VAL A 153 -7.95 11.10 -6.90
CA VAL A 153 -7.24 11.66 -5.74
C VAL A 153 -5.98 10.87 -5.45
N LEU A 154 -6.07 9.53 -5.43
CA LEU A 154 -4.92 8.65 -5.22
C LEU A 154 -3.84 8.86 -6.27
N ALA A 155 -4.21 9.05 -7.54
CA ALA A 155 -3.25 9.36 -8.59
C ALA A 155 -2.44 10.62 -8.26
N GLU A 156 -3.09 11.67 -7.71
CA GLU A 156 -2.39 12.91 -7.32
C GLU A 156 -1.51 12.73 -6.08
N TYR A 157 -1.87 11.83 -5.16
CA TYR A 157 -1.05 11.53 -3.99
C TYR A 157 0.16 10.65 -4.31
N CYS A 158 -0.01 9.67 -5.21
CA CYS A 158 0.95 8.59 -5.39
C CYS A 158 1.89 8.80 -6.59
N LEU A 159 1.38 9.27 -7.75
CA LEU A 159 2.21 9.42 -8.95
C LEU A 159 3.39 10.38 -8.80
N PRO A 160 3.30 11.48 -8.02
CA PRO A 160 4.46 12.35 -7.77
C PRO A 160 5.63 11.66 -7.07
N LEU A 161 5.39 10.55 -6.35
CA LEU A 161 6.40 9.81 -5.59
C LEU A 161 7.16 8.80 -6.47
N VAL A 162 6.52 8.35 -7.56
CA VAL A 162 7.03 7.30 -8.43
C VAL A 162 8.02 7.89 -9.44
N LYS A 163 9.19 7.27 -9.58
CA LYS A 163 10.18 7.60 -10.63
C LYS A 163 9.63 7.28 -12.02
N THR A 164 10.09 7.97 -13.05
CA THR A 164 9.74 7.62 -14.44
C THR A 164 10.21 6.19 -14.75
N GLY A 165 9.32 5.37 -15.30
CA GLY A 165 9.51 3.93 -15.51
C GLY A 165 9.00 3.05 -14.38
N GLY A 166 8.76 3.60 -13.18
CA GLY A 166 8.15 2.91 -12.04
C GLY A 166 6.63 2.80 -12.15
N TYR A 167 6.00 2.34 -11.06
CA TYR A 167 4.57 2.02 -11.05
C TYR A 167 3.85 2.55 -9.81
N PHE A 168 2.59 2.90 -9.99
CA PHE A 168 1.63 3.06 -8.92
C PHE A 168 0.59 1.94 -9.02
N ILE A 169 0.36 1.20 -7.93
CA ILE A 169 -0.65 0.14 -7.85
C ILE A 169 -1.68 0.52 -6.78
N ALA A 170 -2.93 0.68 -7.21
CA ALA A 170 -4.05 0.96 -6.33
C ALA A 170 -4.86 -0.31 -6.06
N TYR A 171 -5.04 -0.64 -4.79
CA TYR A 171 -5.97 -1.68 -4.34
C TYR A 171 -7.39 -1.12 -4.31
N LYS A 172 -8.30 -1.73 -5.04
CA LYS A 172 -9.67 -1.26 -5.21
C LYS A 172 -10.69 -2.41 -5.07
N GLY A 173 -11.93 -2.05 -4.73
CA GLY A 173 -13.05 -2.99 -4.73
C GLY A 173 -13.44 -3.45 -6.14
N PRO A 174 -14.51 -4.25 -6.26
CA PRO A 174 -14.90 -4.86 -7.53
C PRO A 174 -15.39 -3.83 -8.58
N ASP A 175 -16.14 -2.81 -8.16
CA ASP A 175 -16.80 -1.86 -9.08
C ASP A 175 -15.89 -0.67 -9.37
N ILE A 176 -15.03 -0.77 -10.38
CA ILE A 176 -14.01 0.24 -10.67
C ILE A 176 -14.18 0.98 -12.01
N GLU A 177 -15.09 0.56 -12.88
CA GLU A 177 -15.19 1.09 -14.24
C GLU A 177 -15.44 2.60 -14.29
N GLU A 178 -16.42 3.07 -13.50
CA GLU A 178 -16.74 4.50 -13.41
C GLU A 178 -15.58 5.28 -12.79
N GLU A 179 -15.00 4.76 -11.71
CA GLU A 179 -13.87 5.39 -11.00
C GLU A 179 -12.63 5.47 -11.91
N LEU A 180 -12.32 4.40 -12.62
CA LEU A 180 -11.22 4.36 -13.58
C LEU A 180 -11.46 5.33 -14.74
N GLY A 181 -12.68 5.38 -15.26
CA GLY A 181 -13.08 6.32 -16.29
C GLY A 181 -12.85 7.78 -15.87
N ALA A 182 -13.30 8.14 -14.67
CA ALA A 182 -13.14 9.48 -14.09
C ALA A 182 -11.67 9.85 -13.81
N ALA A 183 -10.81 8.86 -13.50
CA ALA A 183 -9.42 9.08 -13.17
C ALA A 183 -8.48 9.22 -14.40
N LYS A 184 -8.91 8.85 -15.60
CA LYS A 184 -8.07 8.85 -16.82
C LYS A 184 -7.33 10.16 -17.06
N LYS A 185 -8.03 11.29 -16.90
CA LYS A 185 -7.44 12.62 -17.12
C LYS A 185 -6.41 12.95 -16.03
N ALA A 186 -6.73 12.66 -14.76
CA ALA A 186 -5.81 12.84 -13.64
C ALA A 186 -4.53 12.04 -13.85
N ILE A 187 -4.64 10.74 -14.12
CA ILE A 187 -3.52 9.85 -14.35
C ILE A 187 -2.61 10.41 -15.45
N ARG A 188 -3.18 10.82 -16.59
CA ARG A 188 -2.42 11.38 -17.72
C ARG A 188 -1.69 12.68 -17.37
N ILE A 189 -2.36 13.62 -16.70
CA ILE A 189 -1.79 14.92 -16.31
C ILE A 189 -0.62 14.73 -15.33
N LEU A 190 -0.72 13.72 -14.46
CA LEU A 190 0.28 13.40 -13.45
C LEU A 190 1.45 12.55 -13.97
N GLY A 191 1.47 12.30 -15.28
CA GLY A 191 2.54 11.55 -15.95
C GLY A 191 2.37 10.04 -15.88
N GLY A 192 1.17 9.55 -15.57
CA GLY A 192 0.83 8.13 -15.55
C GLY A 192 0.12 7.65 -16.82
N LYS A 193 0.13 6.34 -17.01
CA LYS A 193 -0.68 5.61 -18.00
C LYS A 193 -1.20 4.35 -17.33
N THR A 194 -2.51 4.14 -17.35
CA THR A 194 -3.07 2.84 -16.92
C THR A 194 -2.55 1.76 -17.84
N ASP A 195 -1.88 0.78 -17.27
CA ASP A 195 -1.31 -0.34 -18.00
C ASP A 195 -2.34 -1.46 -18.11
N ARG A 196 -2.87 -1.89 -16.97
CA ARG A 196 -3.91 -2.92 -16.87
C ARG A 196 -4.64 -2.87 -15.53
N VAL A 197 -5.68 -3.67 -15.45
CA VAL A 197 -6.37 -4.03 -14.20
C VAL A 197 -6.20 -5.53 -14.01
N GLU A 198 -5.72 -5.93 -12.84
CA GLU A 198 -5.65 -7.32 -12.41
C GLU A 198 -6.84 -7.59 -11.50
N GLU A 199 -7.76 -8.42 -11.94
CA GLU A 199 -8.89 -8.86 -11.14
C GLU A 199 -8.46 -10.00 -10.22
N LEU A 200 -8.63 -9.80 -8.92
CA LEU A 200 -8.29 -10.78 -7.91
C LEU A 200 -9.58 -11.40 -7.37
N HIS A 201 -9.83 -12.63 -7.76
CA HIS A 201 -10.96 -13.42 -7.28
C HIS A 201 -10.45 -14.52 -6.33
N THR A 202 -10.81 -14.39 -5.06
CA THR A 202 -10.65 -15.44 -4.06
C THR A 202 -12.01 -15.81 -3.50
N GLU A 203 -12.11 -16.89 -2.76
CA GLU A 203 -13.34 -17.26 -2.08
C GLU A 203 -13.83 -16.21 -1.06
N MET A 204 -12.94 -15.34 -0.58
CA MET A 204 -13.22 -14.39 0.49
C MET A 204 -13.24 -12.92 0.09
N PHE A 205 -12.68 -12.56 -1.05
CA PHE A 205 -12.70 -11.16 -1.55
C PHE A 205 -12.60 -11.08 -3.06
N HIS A 206 -13.24 -10.04 -3.58
CA HIS A 206 -13.13 -9.59 -4.98
C HIS A 206 -12.51 -8.19 -4.96
N HIS A 207 -11.27 -8.10 -5.37
CA HIS A 207 -10.54 -6.83 -5.45
C HIS A 207 -9.91 -6.66 -6.83
N ASN A 208 -9.57 -5.43 -7.14
CA ASN A 208 -8.84 -5.07 -8.35
C ASN A 208 -7.52 -4.40 -7.96
N LEU A 209 -6.44 -4.79 -8.63
CA LEU A 209 -5.19 -4.03 -8.63
C LEU A 209 -5.14 -3.21 -9.93
N ILE A 210 -5.22 -1.89 -9.79
CA ILE A 210 -5.07 -1.00 -10.93
C ILE A 210 -3.59 -0.66 -11.07
N VAL A 211 -2.96 -1.17 -12.12
CA VAL A 211 -1.54 -0.98 -12.42
C VAL A 211 -1.37 0.24 -13.31
N ILE A 212 -0.69 1.26 -12.81
CA ILE A 212 -0.44 2.52 -13.49
C ILE A 212 1.06 2.72 -13.64
N ARG A 213 1.54 2.72 -14.89
CA ARG A 213 2.94 3.00 -15.20
C ARG A 213 3.22 4.49 -15.20
N LYS A 214 4.31 4.92 -14.59
CA LYS A 214 4.82 6.28 -14.67
C LYS A 214 5.59 6.47 -15.97
N VAL A 215 5.05 7.24 -16.92
CA VAL A 215 5.61 7.41 -18.27
C VAL A 215 6.31 8.75 -18.47
N SER A 216 6.03 9.73 -17.61
CA SER A 216 6.71 11.05 -17.62
C SER A 216 6.69 11.67 -16.24
N GLU A 217 7.47 12.72 -16.03
CA GLU A 217 7.49 13.47 -14.77
C GLU A 217 6.13 14.09 -14.43
N THR A 218 5.79 14.12 -13.16
CA THR A 218 4.64 14.88 -12.68
C THR A 218 4.98 16.36 -12.66
N PRO A 219 4.17 17.23 -13.28
CA PRO A 219 4.41 18.68 -13.26
C PRO A 219 4.55 19.20 -11.83
N SER A 220 5.46 20.16 -11.59
CA SER A 220 5.84 20.66 -10.26
C SER A 220 4.69 21.26 -9.45
N ARG A 221 3.61 21.72 -10.11
CA ARG A 221 2.39 22.20 -9.46
C ARG A 221 1.57 21.10 -8.76
N TYR A 222 1.91 19.82 -8.99
CA TYR A 222 1.26 18.67 -8.35
C TYR A 222 2.24 17.92 -7.42
N PRO A 223 1.73 17.35 -6.31
CA PRO A 223 0.34 17.46 -5.83
C PRO A 223 0.01 18.89 -5.46
N ARG A 224 -1.26 19.25 -5.62
CA ARG A 224 -1.79 20.55 -5.17
C ARG A 224 -1.77 20.62 -3.64
N ARG A 225 -1.96 21.84 -3.12
CA ARG A 225 -1.97 22.10 -1.66
C ARG A 225 -2.87 21.11 -0.91
N ALA A 226 -2.45 20.72 0.28
CA ALA A 226 -3.13 19.78 1.17
C ALA A 226 -4.65 20.05 1.28
N GLY A 227 -5.44 18.99 1.10
CA GLY A 227 -6.90 19.02 1.08
C GLY A 227 -7.55 19.43 -0.26
N THR A 228 -6.79 20.00 -1.21
CA THR A 228 -7.33 20.39 -2.53
C THR A 228 -7.70 19.17 -3.38
N PRO A 229 -6.87 18.12 -3.48
CA PRO A 229 -7.23 16.94 -4.28
C PRO A 229 -8.53 16.28 -3.84
N GLY A 230 -8.74 16.15 -2.53
CA GLY A 230 -9.97 15.56 -1.98
C GLY A 230 -11.22 16.39 -2.21
N LYS A 231 -11.11 17.74 -2.12
CA LYS A 231 -12.26 18.66 -2.31
C LYS A 231 -12.60 18.88 -3.78
N SER A 232 -11.62 18.86 -4.65
CA SER A 232 -11.76 19.14 -6.09
C SER A 232 -10.84 18.22 -6.89
N PRO A 233 -11.19 16.92 -7.04
CA PRO A 233 -10.41 15.98 -7.84
C PRO A 233 -10.21 16.47 -9.28
N ILE A 234 -9.07 16.13 -9.88
CA ILE A 234 -8.83 16.39 -11.31
C ILE A 234 -9.82 15.55 -12.12
N ARG A 235 -10.66 16.22 -12.92
CA ARG A 235 -11.69 15.61 -13.78
C ARG A 235 -11.40 15.86 -15.24
#